data_4010ed3fd0f5898af7a5c22912d32a5c
#
_entry.id   4010ed3fd0f5898af7a5c22912d32a5c
#
_cell.length_a   1.000
_cell.length_b   1.000
_cell.length_c   1.000
_cell.angle_alpha   90.00
_cell.angle_beta   90.00
_cell.angle_gamma   90.00
#
_symmetry.space_group_name_H-M   'P 1'
#
loop_
_entity.id
_entity.type
_entity.pdbx_description
1 polymer ?
#
loop_
_entity_poly.entity_id
_entity_poly.type
_entity_poly.pdbx_seq_one_letter_code
_entity_poly.pdbx_strand_id
1 'polypeptide(L)'
;VGLVVTNQHVPHLTETETGEVEVVNATGELAFDTQRPETASALQTFLYIASAIVIGTILMLILIRYNQRIFIKGWFYLAIVLCITYSLASFNFISDTIALIIGIVFAYFKIIRPNVIIHNISEVLIYGALGALFVPMQYMNIYVGILLLAAISLYDAYAVWKSKHMVKLATFQTDMKIFAGLMIPKDKKGLVPRRKDNKKHRGKGHAQGTKKSQTAILGGGDIAFPLLFTGIVMKELMMQYPQALAFGLSLIITATSAIALTILFVKAEKGKFYPAMPFISAGCIVGFLIVSGLVYLL
;
A
#
# COMPACT_ATOMS: atom_id res chain seq x y z
N VAL A 1 8.35 7.27 -1.54
CA VAL A 1 8.14 6.79 -2.92
C VAL A 1 6.67 6.87 -3.28
N GLY A 2 5.73 6.28 -2.52
CA GLY A 2 4.31 6.29 -2.86
C GLY A 2 3.75 7.70 -3.08
N LEU A 3 3.99 8.63 -2.16
CA LEU A 3 3.58 10.04 -2.31
C LEU A 3 4.31 10.74 -3.45
N VAL A 4 5.57 10.41 -3.72
CA VAL A 4 6.31 10.96 -4.86
C VAL A 4 5.68 10.52 -6.18
N VAL A 5 5.30 9.26 -6.31
CA VAL A 5 4.57 8.74 -7.47
C VAL A 5 3.20 9.43 -7.59
N THR A 6 2.44 9.52 -6.50
CA THR A 6 1.14 10.19 -6.48
C THR A 6 1.24 11.66 -6.89
N ASN A 7 2.29 12.35 -6.47
CA ASN A 7 2.55 13.76 -6.77
C ASN A 7 2.67 14.04 -8.28
N GLN A 8 3.14 13.09 -9.08
CA GLN A 8 3.23 13.23 -10.54
C GLN A 8 1.85 13.20 -11.23
N HIS A 9 0.85 12.63 -10.56
CA HIS A 9 -0.50 12.44 -11.10
C HIS A 9 -1.53 13.45 -10.60
N VAL A 10 -1.12 14.39 -9.75
CA VAL A 10 -2.01 15.39 -9.16
C VAL A 10 -1.78 16.75 -9.81
N PRO A 11 -2.84 17.45 -10.29
CA PRO A 11 -2.72 18.82 -10.77
C PRO A 11 -2.26 19.73 -9.63
N HIS A 12 -1.46 20.74 -9.94
CA HIS A 12 -0.89 21.65 -8.96
C HIS A 12 -0.79 23.07 -9.49
N LEU A 13 -0.72 24.04 -8.58
CA LEU A 13 -0.52 25.43 -8.91
C LEU A 13 0.97 25.68 -9.20
N THR A 14 1.26 26.38 -10.29
CA THR A 14 2.61 26.88 -10.63
C THR A 14 2.52 28.36 -10.91
N GLU A 15 3.47 29.12 -10.38
CA GLU A 15 3.63 30.53 -10.66
C GLU A 15 4.40 30.67 -11.98
N THR A 16 3.82 31.34 -12.96
CA THR A 16 4.46 31.61 -14.24
C THR A 16 5.49 32.73 -14.08
N GLU A 17 6.44 32.85 -15.03
CA GLU A 17 7.44 33.94 -15.04
C GLU A 17 6.78 35.34 -15.02
N THR A 18 5.52 35.44 -15.38
CA THR A 18 4.74 36.68 -15.35
C THR A 18 4.06 36.96 -14.00
N GLY A 19 4.22 36.07 -13.00
CA GLY A 19 3.59 36.18 -11.68
C GLY A 19 2.11 35.76 -11.64
N GLU A 20 1.58 35.21 -12.73
CA GLU A 20 0.23 34.62 -12.74
C GLU A 20 0.27 33.18 -12.23
N VAL A 21 -0.75 32.82 -11.44
CA VAL A 21 -0.88 31.46 -10.92
C VAL A 21 -1.72 30.64 -11.89
N GLU A 22 -1.11 29.65 -12.50
CA GLU A 22 -1.79 28.74 -13.42
C GLU A 22 -1.88 27.32 -12.84
N VAL A 23 -3.02 26.65 -13.10
CA VAL A 23 -3.19 25.24 -12.76
C VAL A 23 -2.51 24.39 -13.82
N VAL A 24 -1.37 23.81 -13.48
CA VAL A 24 -0.69 22.85 -14.33
C VAL A 24 -1.34 21.49 -14.15
N ASN A 25 -1.80 20.93 -15.26
CA ASN A 25 -2.32 19.56 -15.26
C ASN A 25 -1.22 18.57 -14.86
N ALA A 26 -1.63 17.48 -14.23
CA ALA A 26 -0.72 16.41 -13.87
C ALA A 26 0.09 15.93 -15.08
N THR A 27 1.41 15.85 -14.92
CA THR A 27 2.31 15.39 -15.97
C THR A 27 2.36 13.86 -16.08
N GLY A 28 1.94 13.16 -15.01
CA GLY A 28 1.93 11.71 -14.96
C GLY A 28 0.70 11.11 -15.62
N GLU A 29 0.90 10.47 -16.75
CA GLU A 29 -0.10 9.60 -17.37
C GLU A 29 0.07 8.17 -16.86
N LEU A 30 -1.04 7.40 -16.87
CA LEU A 30 -0.93 5.97 -16.61
C LEU A 30 -0.32 5.29 -17.84
N ALA A 31 0.50 4.25 -17.62
CA ALA A 31 1.11 3.51 -18.72
C ALA A 31 0.07 3.08 -19.77
N PHE A 32 0.44 3.15 -21.05
CA PHE A 32 -0.38 2.79 -22.19
C PHE A 32 -1.71 3.54 -22.27
N ASP A 33 -1.75 4.83 -21.93
CA ASP A 33 -2.95 5.69 -21.95
C ASP A 33 -4.14 5.08 -21.20
N THR A 34 -3.86 4.28 -20.18
CA THR A 34 -4.91 3.64 -19.38
C THR A 34 -5.75 4.71 -18.69
N GLN A 35 -7.04 4.71 -18.95
CA GLN A 35 -7.96 5.66 -18.31
C GLN A 35 -8.30 5.24 -16.88
N ARG A 36 -8.42 6.24 -16.00
CA ARG A 36 -8.92 6.01 -14.64
C ARG A 36 -10.42 5.78 -14.66
N PRO A 37 -10.96 4.98 -13.72
CA PRO A 37 -12.41 4.81 -13.61
C PRO A 37 -13.10 6.14 -13.42
N GLU A 38 -14.07 6.45 -14.27
CA GLU A 38 -14.91 7.63 -14.15
C GLU A 38 -16.06 7.36 -13.17
N THR A 39 -16.30 8.32 -12.29
CA THR A 39 -17.39 8.28 -11.32
C THR A 39 -18.15 9.62 -11.39
N ALA A 40 -19.45 9.60 -11.06
CA ALA A 40 -20.28 10.78 -11.17
C ALA A 40 -20.46 11.54 -9.84
N SER A 41 -20.02 10.97 -8.72
CA SER A 41 -20.12 11.58 -7.40
C SER A 41 -19.16 10.97 -6.38
N ALA A 42 -18.93 11.68 -5.27
CA ALA A 42 -18.12 11.19 -4.15
C ALA A 42 -18.65 9.87 -3.56
N LEU A 43 -19.98 9.74 -3.42
CA LEU A 43 -20.62 8.52 -2.95
C LEU A 43 -20.36 7.35 -3.92
N GLN A 44 -20.47 7.59 -5.22
CA GLN A 44 -20.19 6.58 -6.23
C GLN A 44 -18.72 6.17 -6.22
N THR A 45 -17.78 7.10 -6.04
CA THR A 45 -16.35 6.81 -5.88
C THR A 45 -16.10 5.91 -4.68
N PHE A 46 -16.69 6.25 -3.53
CA PHE A 46 -16.60 5.42 -2.33
C PHE A 46 -17.17 4.01 -2.57
N LEU A 47 -18.38 3.91 -3.12
CA LEU A 47 -19.03 2.63 -3.40
C LEU A 47 -18.26 1.79 -4.42
N TYR A 48 -17.67 2.42 -5.43
CA TYR A 48 -16.82 1.76 -6.41
C TYR A 48 -15.61 1.09 -5.73
N ILE A 49 -14.86 1.85 -4.92
CA ILE A 49 -13.68 1.33 -4.22
C ILE A 49 -14.08 0.27 -3.18
N ALA A 50 -15.11 0.55 -2.38
CA ALA A 50 -15.59 -0.38 -1.35
C ALA A 50 -16.09 -1.69 -1.97
N SER A 51 -16.86 -1.61 -3.06
CA SER A 51 -17.33 -2.81 -3.77
C SER A 51 -16.19 -3.61 -4.40
N ALA A 52 -15.19 -2.94 -4.98
CA ALA A 52 -14.01 -3.61 -5.53
C ALA A 52 -13.23 -4.39 -4.46
N ILE A 53 -13.08 -3.81 -3.25
CA ILE A 53 -12.44 -4.47 -2.11
C ILE A 53 -13.26 -5.70 -1.66
N VAL A 54 -14.57 -5.55 -1.52
CA VAL A 54 -15.47 -6.64 -1.09
C VAL A 54 -15.49 -7.76 -2.13
N ILE A 55 -15.70 -7.42 -3.41
CA ILE A 55 -15.73 -8.40 -4.51
C ILE A 55 -14.38 -9.12 -4.62
N GLY A 56 -13.28 -8.38 -4.57
CA GLY A 56 -11.92 -8.95 -4.61
C GLY A 56 -11.69 -9.91 -3.44
N THR A 57 -12.13 -9.54 -2.23
CA THR A 57 -12.03 -10.39 -1.04
C THR A 57 -12.86 -11.68 -1.19
N ILE A 58 -14.12 -11.57 -1.63
CA ILE A 58 -15.00 -12.70 -1.86
C ILE A 58 -14.41 -13.64 -2.93
N LEU A 59 -13.96 -13.07 -4.06
CA LEU A 59 -13.34 -13.84 -5.14
C LEU A 59 -12.11 -14.60 -4.64
N MET A 60 -11.26 -13.94 -3.85
CA MET A 60 -10.09 -14.56 -3.25
C MET A 60 -10.47 -15.71 -2.31
N LEU A 61 -11.48 -15.53 -1.46
CA LEU A 61 -11.97 -16.59 -0.56
C LEU A 61 -12.54 -17.78 -1.34
N ILE A 62 -13.25 -17.53 -2.43
CA ILE A 62 -13.77 -18.56 -3.33
C ILE A 62 -12.60 -19.36 -3.96
N LEU A 63 -11.60 -18.68 -4.52
CA LEU A 63 -10.43 -19.33 -5.12
C LEU A 63 -9.65 -20.16 -4.10
N ILE A 64 -9.54 -19.68 -2.85
CA ILE A 64 -8.92 -20.41 -1.75
C ILE A 64 -9.74 -21.67 -1.42
N ARG A 65 -11.07 -21.55 -1.33
CA ARG A 65 -11.96 -22.67 -1.03
C ARG A 65 -11.84 -23.80 -2.07
N TYR A 66 -11.71 -23.43 -3.35
CA TYR A 66 -11.55 -24.39 -4.45
C TYR A 66 -10.08 -24.79 -4.69
N ASN A 67 -9.14 -24.36 -3.81
CA ASN A 67 -7.71 -24.66 -3.91
C ASN A 67 -7.07 -24.34 -5.27
N GLN A 68 -7.55 -23.29 -5.93
CA GLN A 68 -7.12 -22.85 -7.27
C GLN A 68 -5.81 -22.07 -7.21
N ARG A 69 -4.74 -22.70 -6.74
CA ARG A 69 -3.44 -22.07 -6.48
C ARG A 69 -2.80 -21.45 -7.71
N ILE A 70 -2.98 -22.03 -8.88
CA ILE A 70 -2.40 -21.52 -10.15
C ILE A 70 -3.07 -20.20 -10.53
N PHE A 71 -4.41 -20.15 -10.48
CA PHE A 71 -5.17 -18.93 -10.79
C PHE A 71 -4.83 -17.80 -9.82
N ILE A 72 -4.71 -18.08 -8.52
CA ILE A 72 -4.31 -17.11 -7.51
C ILE A 72 -2.92 -16.55 -7.85
N LYS A 73 -1.95 -17.42 -8.15
CA LYS A 73 -0.59 -16.98 -8.52
C LYS A 73 -0.57 -16.15 -9.79
N GLY A 74 -1.30 -16.56 -10.82
CA GLY A 74 -1.41 -15.84 -12.09
C GLY A 74 -2.03 -14.46 -11.90
N TRP A 75 -3.11 -14.36 -11.11
CA TRP A 75 -3.77 -13.10 -10.78
C TRP A 75 -2.84 -12.13 -10.05
N PHE A 76 -2.16 -12.62 -8.99
CA PHE A 76 -1.18 -11.81 -8.28
C PHE A 76 -0.01 -11.39 -9.16
N TYR A 77 0.47 -12.29 -10.02
CA TYR A 77 1.54 -11.98 -10.97
C TYR A 77 1.13 -10.81 -11.88
N LEU A 78 -0.04 -10.91 -12.49
CA LEU A 78 -0.56 -9.86 -13.37
C LEU A 78 -0.75 -8.54 -12.63
N ALA A 79 -1.35 -8.56 -11.42
CA ALA A 79 -1.55 -7.37 -10.62
C ALA A 79 -0.23 -6.70 -10.24
N ILE A 80 0.81 -7.48 -9.87
CA ILE A 80 2.14 -6.94 -9.55
C ILE A 80 2.79 -6.31 -10.78
N VAL A 81 2.71 -6.97 -11.94
CA VAL A 81 3.25 -6.43 -13.20
C VAL A 81 2.59 -5.09 -13.51
N LEU A 82 1.26 -5.02 -13.51
CA LEU A 82 0.53 -3.79 -13.82
C LEU A 82 0.85 -2.67 -12.81
N CYS A 83 0.83 -2.96 -11.51
CA CYS A 83 1.12 -1.96 -10.49
C CYS A 83 2.55 -1.41 -10.61
N ILE A 84 3.55 -2.27 -10.81
CA ILE A 84 4.93 -1.82 -10.95
C ILE A 84 5.10 -1.01 -12.25
N THR A 85 4.46 -1.43 -13.33
CA THR A 85 4.46 -0.70 -14.61
C THR A 85 3.88 0.70 -14.42
N TYR A 86 2.70 0.84 -13.81
CA TYR A 86 2.08 2.14 -13.56
C TYR A 86 2.92 3.03 -12.63
N SER A 87 3.53 2.45 -11.60
CA SER A 87 4.39 3.20 -10.67
C SER A 87 5.67 3.71 -11.34
N LEU A 88 6.26 2.96 -12.26
CA LEU A 88 7.48 3.35 -12.96
C LEU A 88 7.20 4.29 -14.14
N ALA A 89 6.12 4.07 -14.87
CA ALA A 89 5.70 4.94 -15.98
C ALA A 89 5.33 6.35 -15.49
N SER A 90 4.96 6.51 -14.21
CA SER A 90 4.74 7.83 -13.59
C SER A 90 5.96 8.74 -13.65
N PHE A 91 7.15 8.18 -13.87
CA PHE A 91 8.36 8.94 -14.07
C PHE A 91 8.61 9.09 -15.57
N ASN A 92 8.44 10.28 -16.13
CA ASN A 92 8.48 10.59 -17.57
C ASN A 92 9.79 10.22 -18.30
N PHE A 93 10.84 9.82 -17.55
CA PHE A 93 12.11 9.37 -18.13
C PHE A 93 12.13 7.85 -18.46
N ILE A 94 11.08 7.10 -18.10
CA ILE A 94 10.97 5.66 -18.36
C ILE A 94 9.83 5.44 -19.34
N SER A 95 10.11 4.86 -20.52
CA SER A 95 9.03 4.49 -21.44
C SER A 95 8.21 3.33 -20.90
N ASP A 96 6.91 3.29 -21.24
CA ASP A 96 5.96 2.27 -20.80
C ASP A 96 6.44 0.85 -21.07
N THR A 97 7.09 0.64 -22.21
CA THR A 97 7.64 -0.67 -22.59
C THR A 97 8.76 -1.11 -21.62
N ILE A 98 9.64 -0.18 -21.24
CA ILE A 98 10.72 -0.46 -20.28
C ILE A 98 10.12 -0.71 -18.89
N ALA A 99 9.14 0.11 -18.48
CA ALA A 99 8.43 -0.07 -17.22
C ALA A 99 7.73 -1.45 -17.15
N LEU A 100 7.12 -1.89 -18.24
CA LEU A 100 6.49 -3.22 -18.35
C LEU A 100 7.52 -4.34 -18.21
N ILE A 101 8.66 -4.25 -18.90
CA ILE A 101 9.72 -5.26 -18.80
C ILE A 101 10.24 -5.37 -17.37
N ILE A 102 10.48 -4.22 -16.73
CA ILE A 102 10.90 -4.18 -15.32
C ILE A 102 9.82 -4.79 -14.42
N GLY A 103 8.54 -4.46 -14.64
CA GLY A 103 7.41 -5.03 -13.92
C GLY A 103 7.36 -6.56 -14.00
N ILE A 104 7.53 -7.12 -15.21
CA ILE A 104 7.59 -8.57 -15.44
C ILE A 104 8.74 -9.21 -14.66
N VAL A 105 9.93 -8.61 -14.71
CA VAL A 105 11.14 -9.11 -14.03
C VAL A 105 10.94 -9.09 -12.50
N PHE A 106 10.44 -7.99 -11.95
CA PHE A 106 10.17 -7.89 -10.50
C PHE A 106 9.09 -8.88 -10.04
N ALA A 107 7.99 -9.02 -10.79
CA ALA A 107 6.94 -9.99 -10.50
C ALA A 107 7.45 -11.42 -10.52
N TYR A 108 8.31 -11.75 -11.50
CA TYR A 108 8.97 -13.06 -11.58
C TYR A 108 9.80 -13.35 -10.32
N PHE A 109 10.69 -12.44 -9.96
CA PHE A 109 11.54 -12.65 -8.78
C PHE A 109 10.73 -12.65 -7.48
N LYS A 110 9.69 -11.83 -7.37
CA LYS A 110 8.84 -11.78 -6.17
C LYS A 110 8.08 -13.09 -5.94
N ILE A 111 7.55 -13.72 -7.00
CA ILE A 111 6.71 -14.92 -6.87
C ILE A 111 7.52 -16.22 -6.96
N ILE A 112 8.50 -16.29 -7.88
CA ILE A 112 9.22 -17.55 -8.18
C ILE A 112 10.49 -17.68 -7.36
N ARG A 113 11.23 -16.59 -7.14
CA ARG A 113 12.45 -16.56 -6.31
C ARG A 113 12.36 -15.50 -5.21
N PRO A 114 11.50 -15.70 -4.20
CA PRO A 114 11.23 -14.68 -3.20
C PRO A 114 12.52 -14.29 -2.45
N ASN A 115 12.85 -13.00 -2.53
CA ASN A 115 13.91 -12.34 -1.79
C ASN A 115 13.27 -11.17 -1.02
N VAL A 116 13.60 -11.01 0.26
CA VAL A 116 13.02 -9.97 1.11
C VAL A 116 13.23 -8.56 0.55
N ILE A 117 14.40 -8.30 -0.04
CA ILE A 117 14.72 -6.99 -0.62
C ILE A 117 13.84 -6.71 -1.83
N ILE A 118 13.79 -7.65 -2.79
CA ILE A 118 12.97 -7.51 -4.01
C ILE A 118 11.48 -7.44 -3.64
N HIS A 119 11.07 -8.23 -2.65
CA HIS A 119 9.70 -8.20 -2.15
C HIS A 119 9.34 -6.81 -1.60
N ASN A 120 10.15 -6.25 -0.72
CA ASN A 120 9.88 -4.94 -0.12
C ASN A 120 9.93 -3.80 -1.15
N ILE A 121 10.88 -3.83 -2.09
CA ILE A 121 10.94 -2.84 -3.18
C ILE A 121 9.68 -2.93 -4.06
N SER A 122 9.25 -4.14 -4.41
CA SER A 122 8.02 -4.36 -5.18
C SER A 122 6.79 -3.83 -4.45
N GLU A 123 6.68 -4.05 -3.12
CA GLU A 123 5.56 -3.54 -2.33
C GLU A 123 5.52 -2.00 -2.34
N VAL A 124 6.65 -1.34 -2.17
CA VAL A 124 6.74 0.13 -2.19
C VAL A 124 6.28 0.69 -3.55
N LEU A 125 6.62 0.03 -4.66
CA LEU A 125 6.17 0.42 -6.00
C LEU A 125 4.67 0.15 -6.18
N ILE A 126 4.17 -0.99 -5.69
CA ILE A 126 2.73 -1.33 -5.75
C ILE A 126 1.90 -0.26 -5.02
N TYR A 127 2.34 0.20 -3.84
CA TYR A 127 1.62 1.26 -3.11
C TYR A 127 1.68 2.60 -3.85
N GLY A 128 2.78 2.90 -4.55
CA GLY A 128 2.87 4.06 -5.45
C GLY A 128 1.81 4.02 -6.55
N ALA A 129 1.65 2.87 -7.19
CA ALA A 129 0.63 2.67 -8.23
C ALA A 129 -0.79 2.86 -7.70
N LEU A 130 -1.10 2.38 -6.49
CA LEU A 130 -2.40 2.61 -5.87
C LEU A 130 -2.68 4.09 -5.67
N GLY A 131 -1.67 4.87 -5.22
CA GLY A 131 -1.77 6.32 -5.12
C GLY A 131 -2.02 6.98 -6.48
N ALA A 132 -1.24 6.63 -7.50
CA ALA A 132 -1.38 7.14 -8.86
C ALA A 132 -2.74 6.82 -9.50
N LEU A 133 -3.32 5.67 -9.19
CA LEU A 133 -4.59 5.23 -9.76
C LEU A 133 -5.80 5.90 -9.09
N PHE A 134 -5.83 5.93 -7.76
CA PHE A 134 -7.03 6.33 -7.01
C PHE A 134 -7.06 7.80 -6.62
N VAL A 135 -5.94 8.39 -6.21
CA VAL A 135 -5.92 9.78 -5.71
C VAL A 135 -6.37 10.80 -6.75
N PRO A 136 -5.94 10.71 -8.04
CA PRO A 136 -6.34 11.69 -9.05
C PRO A 136 -7.77 11.52 -9.58
N MET A 137 -8.53 10.50 -9.13
CA MET A 137 -9.94 10.37 -9.53
C MET A 137 -10.71 11.64 -9.21
N GLN A 138 -11.62 12.02 -10.12
CA GLN A 138 -12.32 13.30 -10.08
C GLN A 138 -13.03 13.60 -8.75
N TYR A 139 -13.74 12.63 -8.21
CA TYR A 139 -14.50 12.77 -6.96
C TYR A 139 -13.80 12.19 -5.74
N MET A 140 -12.49 11.91 -5.83
CA MET A 140 -11.69 11.48 -4.70
C MET A 140 -11.31 12.70 -3.86
N ASN A 141 -12.05 12.96 -2.81
CA ASN A 141 -11.90 14.09 -1.90
C ASN A 141 -11.71 13.63 -0.44
N ILE A 142 -11.47 14.58 0.47
CA ILE A 142 -11.23 14.29 1.89
C ILE A 142 -12.39 13.50 2.52
N TYR A 143 -13.65 13.77 2.16
CA TYR A 143 -14.80 13.03 2.70
C TYR A 143 -14.77 11.54 2.32
N VAL A 144 -14.45 11.25 1.05
CA VAL A 144 -14.27 9.87 0.58
C VAL A 144 -13.11 9.21 1.32
N GLY A 145 -12.00 9.93 1.51
CA GLY A 145 -10.83 9.44 2.25
C GLY A 145 -11.17 9.08 3.69
N ILE A 146 -11.86 9.95 4.41
CA ILE A 146 -12.31 9.69 5.81
C ILE A 146 -13.28 8.51 5.85
N LEU A 147 -14.22 8.43 4.91
CA LEU A 147 -15.19 7.35 4.86
C LEU A 147 -14.51 5.99 4.60
N LEU A 148 -13.53 5.96 3.70
CA LEU A 148 -12.72 4.76 3.44
C LEU A 148 -11.92 4.35 4.67
N LEU A 149 -11.23 5.29 5.35
CA LEU A 149 -10.50 4.99 6.59
C LEU A 149 -11.43 4.43 7.67
N ALA A 150 -12.61 5.03 7.85
CA ALA A 150 -13.60 4.55 8.82
C ALA A 150 -14.11 3.16 8.47
N ALA A 151 -14.52 2.93 7.22
CA ALA A 151 -15.04 1.63 6.77
C ALA A 151 -14.00 0.51 6.94
N ILE A 152 -12.74 0.76 6.57
CA ILE A 152 -11.68 -0.24 6.67
C ILE A 152 -11.26 -0.46 8.10
N SER A 153 -11.23 0.58 8.95
CA SER A 153 -10.97 0.45 10.38
C SER A 153 -12.02 -0.40 11.09
N LEU A 154 -13.30 -0.19 10.75
CA LEU A 154 -14.40 -1.03 11.28
C LEU A 154 -14.28 -2.48 10.80
N TYR A 155 -13.95 -2.67 9.52
CA TYR A 155 -13.74 -4.00 8.96
C TYR A 155 -12.57 -4.72 9.64
N ASP A 156 -11.42 -4.05 9.83
CA ASP A 156 -10.24 -4.63 10.48
C ASP A 156 -10.53 -4.99 11.94
N ALA A 157 -11.18 -4.10 12.68
CA ALA A 157 -11.62 -4.37 14.05
C ALA A 157 -12.53 -5.59 14.12
N TYR A 158 -13.54 -5.68 13.23
CA TYR A 158 -14.43 -6.83 13.14
C TYR A 158 -13.69 -8.12 12.76
N ALA A 159 -12.79 -8.05 11.79
CA ALA A 159 -12.04 -9.19 11.28
C ALA A 159 -11.08 -9.76 12.34
N VAL A 160 -10.46 -8.92 13.16
CA VAL A 160 -9.55 -9.36 14.23
C VAL A 160 -10.32 -9.90 15.43
N TRP A 161 -11.37 -9.20 15.89
CA TRP A 161 -12.03 -9.56 17.15
C TRP A 161 -13.09 -10.67 17.00
N LYS A 162 -13.77 -10.76 15.86
CA LYS A 162 -14.93 -11.65 15.70
C LYS A 162 -14.72 -12.81 14.73
N SER A 163 -14.08 -12.62 13.58
CA SER A 163 -14.19 -13.61 12.51
C SER A 163 -13.03 -14.62 12.41
N LYS A 164 -11.87 -14.35 13.03
CA LYS A 164 -10.63 -15.17 12.90
C LYS A 164 -10.26 -15.54 11.44
N HIS A 165 -10.97 -15.01 10.44
CA HIS A 165 -10.72 -15.27 9.03
C HIS A 165 -9.36 -14.71 8.58
N MET A 166 -8.91 -13.62 9.19
CA MET A 166 -7.61 -13.03 8.93
C MET A 166 -6.46 -14.00 9.17
N VAL A 167 -6.55 -14.82 10.25
CA VAL A 167 -5.50 -15.80 10.55
C VAL A 167 -5.43 -16.88 9.46
N LYS A 168 -6.59 -17.34 8.95
CA LYS A 168 -6.64 -18.31 7.85
C LYS A 168 -6.08 -17.73 6.55
N LEU A 169 -6.44 -16.48 6.24
CA LEU A 169 -5.97 -15.78 5.03
C LEU A 169 -4.45 -15.55 5.09
N ALA A 170 -3.95 -15.04 6.22
CA ALA A 170 -2.53 -14.81 6.45
C ALA A 170 -1.71 -16.10 6.38
N THR A 171 -2.20 -17.19 7.00
CA THR A 171 -1.55 -18.51 6.92
C THR A 171 -1.50 -19.00 5.49
N PHE A 172 -2.61 -18.92 4.75
CA PHE A 172 -2.67 -19.33 3.35
C PHE A 172 -1.74 -18.52 2.46
N GLN A 173 -1.73 -17.18 2.60
CA GLN A 173 -0.82 -16.31 1.84
C GLN A 173 0.65 -16.61 2.14
N THR A 174 0.98 -16.90 3.40
CA THR A 174 2.32 -17.27 3.83
C THR A 174 2.74 -18.63 3.25
N ASP A 175 1.85 -19.62 3.25
CA ASP A 175 2.10 -20.95 2.66
C ASP A 175 2.30 -20.87 1.15
N MET A 176 1.57 -19.98 0.49
CA MET A 176 1.70 -19.73 -0.95
C MET A 176 2.92 -18.89 -1.31
N LYS A 177 3.60 -18.30 -0.32
CA LYS A 177 4.68 -17.29 -0.49
C LYS A 177 4.24 -16.05 -1.29
N ILE A 178 2.96 -15.73 -1.25
CA ILE A 178 2.34 -14.56 -1.90
C ILE A 178 1.79 -13.69 -0.77
N PHE A 179 2.67 -13.04 -0.05
CA PHE A 179 2.27 -12.11 0.99
C PHE A 179 2.26 -10.69 0.43
N ALA A 180 1.19 -9.93 0.69
CA ALA A 180 1.09 -8.51 0.39
C ALA A 180 1.37 -7.72 1.67
N GLY A 181 2.50 -7.04 1.73
CA GLY A 181 2.96 -6.28 2.88
C GLY A 181 4.48 -6.27 3.02
N LEU A 182 4.99 -5.46 3.94
CA LEU A 182 6.43 -5.34 4.18
C LEU A 182 6.93 -6.39 5.14
N MET A 183 8.08 -6.97 4.82
CA MET A 183 8.81 -7.93 5.66
C MET A 183 9.96 -7.22 6.35
N ILE A 184 9.96 -7.17 7.69
CA ILE A 184 11.00 -6.57 8.51
C ILE A 184 11.79 -7.71 9.17
N PRO A 185 12.97 -8.07 8.67
CA PRO A 185 13.80 -9.11 9.27
C PRO A 185 14.40 -8.61 10.58
N LYS A 186 14.23 -9.35 11.67
CA LYS A 186 14.79 -9.02 12.99
C LYS A 186 16.30 -9.18 13.07
N ASP A 187 16.88 -10.03 12.21
CA ASP A 187 18.31 -10.30 12.12
C ASP A 187 18.83 -10.15 10.70
N LYS A 188 20.06 -9.62 10.53
CA LYS A 188 20.73 -9.51 9.22
C LYS A 188 20.85 -10.86 8.47
N LYS A 189 20.79 -11.99 9.17
CA LYS A 189 20.76 -13.33 8.61
C LYS A 189 19.41 -13.71 7.96
N GLY A 190 18.34 -12.96 8.20
CA GLY A 190 17.03 -13.15 7.57
C GLY A 190 16.91 -12.60 6.14
N LEU A 191 17.89 -11.83 5.68
CA LEU A 191 17.91 -11.22 4.34
C LEU A 191 18.27 -12.20 3.22
N VAL A 192 18.87 -13.35 3.53
CA VAL A 192 19.30 -14.33 2.53
C VAL A 192 18.43 -15.59 2.64
N PRO A 193 17.79 -16.04 1.55
CA PRO A 193 17.03 -17.29 1.56
C PRO A 193 17.96 -18.45 1.87
N ARG A 194 17.73 -19.12 3.00
CA ARG A 194 18.50 -20.29 3.38
C ARG A 194 18.24 -21.41 2.36
N ARG A 195 19.23 -21.72 1.55
CA ARG A 195 19.27 -22.92 0.70
C ARG A 195 19.01 -24.11 1.62
N LYS A 196 17.98 -24.90 1.35
CA LYS A 196 17.74 -26.17 2.05
C LYS A 196 18.92 -27.08 1.77
N ASP A 197 19.89 -27.14 2.67
CA ASP A 197 20.84 -28.21 2.68
C ASP A 197 20.11 -29.51 3.01
N ASN A 198 19.90 -30.35 1.99
CA ASN A 198 19.43 -31.69 2.11
C ASN A 198 20.57 -32.57 2.70
N LYS A 199 21.00 -32.31 3.92
CA LYS A 199 21.80 -33.28 4.68
C LYS A 199 20.84 -34.13 5.50
N LYS A 200 20.53 -35.33 4.95
CA LYS A 200 20.08 -36.49 5.72
C LYS A 200 21.17 -36.80 6.76
N HIS A 201 21.04 -36.28 7.96
CA HIS A 201 21.76 -36.84 9.10
C HIS A 201 20.78 -37.58 10.02
N ARG A 202 20.82 -38.90 9.88
CA ARG A 202 20.41 -39.88 10.89
C ARG A 202 21.27 -39.64 12.13
N GLY A 203 20.70 -39.12 13.20
CA GLY A 203 21.36 -38.93 14.48
C GLY A 203 20.34 -38.58 15.54
N LYS A 204 20.04 -39.54 16.44
CA LYS A 204 19.28 -39.33 17.67
C LYS A 204 20.04 -38.32 18.54
N GLY A 205 19.40 -37.25 18.97
CA GLY A 205 19.99 -36.34 19.94
C GLY A 205 19.23 -35.03 20.04
N HIS A 206 18.57 -34.81 21.16
CA HIS A 206 18.10 -33.55 21.77
C HIS A 206 17.57 -32.43 20.83
N ALA A 207 16.29 -32.22 20.88
CA ALA A 207 15.60 -31.09 20.27
C ALA A 207 16.10 -29.77 20.89
N GLN A 208 17.22 -29.25 20.40
CA GLN A 208 17.51 -27.83 20.52
C GLN A 208 16.64 -27.09 19.54
N GLY A 209 15.65 -26.34 20.08
CA GLY A 209 14.74 -25.48 19.32
C GLY A 209 15.55 -24.59 18.39
N THR A 210 15.49 -24.89 17.09
CA THR A 210 15.94 -23.98 16.05
C THR A 210 15.16 -22.68 16.21
N LYS A 211 15.83 -21.60 16.69
CA LYS A 211 15.27 -20.24 16.69
C LYS A 211 14.86 -19.92 15.26
N LYS A 212 13.55 -20.07 14.95
CA LYS A 212 12.97 -19.53 13.73
C LYS A 212 13.28 -18.03 13.74
N SER A 213 13.99 -17.55 12.71
CA SER A 213 14.18 -16.11 12.50
C SER A 213 12.80 -15.45 12.51
N GLN A 214 12.54 -14.63 13.54
CA GLN A 214 11.28 -13.94 13.70
C GLN A 214 11.30 -12.75 12.74
N THR A 215 10.56 -12.84 11.66
CA THR A 215 10.31 -11.72 10.73
C THR A 215 9.02 -11.06 11.18
N ALA A 216 9.06 -9.76 11.46
CA ALA A 216 7.84 -8.99 11.65
C ALA A 216 7.24 -8.70 10.27
N ILE A 217 5.93 -8.81 10.18
CA ILE A 217 5.16 -8.64 8.94
C ILE A 217 4.19 -7.49 9.15
N LEU A 218 4.27 -6.47 8.30
CA LEU A 218 3.33 -5.36 8.26
C LEU A 218 2.39 -5.54 7.07
N GLY A 219 1.08 -5.54 7.33
CA GLY A 219 0.06 -5.71 6.30
C GLY A 219 0.10 -4.61 5.24
N GLY A 220 -0.16 -4.95 3.98
CA GLY A 220 -0.15 -3.98 2.88
C GLY A 220 -1.24 -2.92 3.01
N GLY A 221 -2.40 -3.28 3.56
CA GLY A 221 -3.47 -2.33 3.85
C GLY A 221 -3.08 -1.24 4.83
N ASP A 222 -2.27 -1.61 5.84
CA ASP A 222 -1.81 -0.68 6.88
C ASP A 222 -0.87 0.42 6.34
N ILE A 223 -0.39 0.26 5.11
CA ILE A 223 0.44 1.24 4.39
C ILE A 223 -0.37 1.92 3.28
N ALA A 224 -1.13 1.14 2.51
CA ALA A 224 -1.84 1.63 1.34
C ALA A 224 -2.92 2.66 1.68
N PHE A 225 -3.74 2.43 2.72
CA PHE A 225 -4.83 3.34 3.06
C PHE A 225 -4.37 4.67 3.68
N PRO A 226 -3.39 4.70 4.60
CA PRO A 226 -2.77 5.95 5.02
C PRO A 226 -2.14 6.73 3.86
N LEU A 227 -1.48 6.03 2.92
CA LEU A 227 -0.92 6.64 1.73
C LEU A 227 -2.00 7.28 0.85
N LEU A 228 -3.11 6.57 0.61
CA LEU A 228 -4.25 7.10 -0.15
C LEU A 228 -4.83 8.35 0.53
N PHE A 229 -5.07 8.28 1.85
CA PHE A 229 -5.60 9.43 2.59
C PHE A 229 -4.65 10.63 2.55
N THR A 230 -3.36 10.40 2.81
CA THR A 230 -2.34 11.45 2.73
C THR A 230 -2.25 12.05 1.32
N GLY A 231 -2.33 11.20 0.29
CA GLY A 231 -2.34 11.62 -1.12
C GLY A 231 -3.57 12.47 -1.46
N ILE A 232 -4.74 12.13 -0.92
CA ILE A 232 -5.97 12.93 -1.09
C ILE A 232 -5.81 14.31 -0.46
N VAL A 233 -5.32 14.38 0.77
CA VAL A 233 -5.07 15.67 1.45
C VAL A 233 -4.02 16.48 0.69
N MET A 234 -2.96 15.83 0.21
CA MET A 234 -1.95 16.47 -0.64
C MET A 234 -2.56 17.08 -1.90
N LYS A 235 -3.45 16.34 -2.59
CA LYS A 235 -4.18 16.82 -3.77
C LYS A 235 -4.98 18.08 -3.47
N GLU A 236 -5.74 18.10 -2.38
CA GLU A 236 -6.54 19.26 -1.98
C GLU A 236 -5.64 20.48 -1.64
N LEU A 237 -4.52 20.24 -0.97
CA LEU A 237 -3.56 21.30 -0.65
C LEU A 237 -2.88 21.87 -1.90
N MET A 238 -2.59 21.06 -2.92
CA MET A 238 -1.97 21.49 -4.17
C MET A 238 -2.85 22.39 -5.02
N MET A 239 -4.15 22.40 -4.78
CA MET A 239 -5.09 23.33 -5.41
C MET A 239 -5.12 24.71 -4.74
N GLN A 240 -4.43 24.89 -3.60
CA GLN A 240 -4.45 26.13 -2.81
C GLN A 240 -3.03 26.65 -2.53
N TYR A 241 -2.04 25.78 -2.50
CA TYR A 241 -0.67 26.08 -2.10
C TYR A 241 0.34 25.54 -3.11
N PRO A 242 1.56 26.15 -3.16
CA PRO A 242 2.64 25.64 -4.01
C PRO A 242 2.94 24.17 -3.72
N GLN A 243 3.27 23.43 -4.77
CA GLN A 243 3.48 21.97 -4.73
C GLN A 243 4.43 21.52 -3.60
N ALA A 244 5.54 22.23 -3.40
CA ALA A 244 6.54 21.87 -2.38
C ALA A 244 5.98 22.01 -0.96
N LEU A 245 5.17 23.06 -0.69
CA LEU A 245 4.53 23.27 0.61
C LEU A 245 3.44 22.23 0.86
N ALA A 246 2.58 21.98 -0.12
CA ALA A 246 1.52 20.97 -0.03
C ALA A 246 2.10 19.57 0.22
N PHE A 247 3.19 19.22 -0.49
CA PHE A 247 3.91 17.97 -0.26
C PHE A 247 4.49 17.91 1.16
N GLY A 248 5.17 18.99 1.62
CA GLY A 248 5.75 19.06 2.96
C GLY A 248 4.71 18.92 4.06
N LEU A 249 3.56 19.62 3.95
CA LEU A 249 2.45 19.52 4.90
C LEU A 249 1.84 18.10 4.93
N SER A 250 1.72 17.44 3.77
CA SER A 250 1.21 16.07 3.70
C SER A 250 2.11 15.06 4.44
N LEU A 251 3.42 15.29 4.53
CA LEU A 251 4.34 14.44 5.28
C LEU A 251 4.04 14.42 6.78
N ILE A 252 3.41 15.45 7.33
CA ILE A 252 2.97 15.48 8.75
C ILE A 252 1.97 14.34 8.99
N ILE A 253 1.02 14.12 8.07
CA ILE A 253 0.03 13.03 8.18
C ILE A 253 0.74 11.67 8.13
N THR A 254 1.73 11.53 7.24
CA THR A 254 2.54 10.31 7.18
C THR A 254 3.30 10.06 8.49
N ALA A 255 3.87 11.11 9.08
CA ALA A 255 4.60 11.00 10.35
C ALA A 255 3.67 10.63 11.52
N THR A 256 2.51 11.28 11.63
CA THR A 256 1.53 10.97 12.70
C THR A 256 0.96 9.56 12.59
N SER A 257 0.68 9.08 11.38
CA SER A 257 0.24 7.71 11.15
C SER A 257 1.34 6.67 11.50
N ALA A 258 2.59 6.96 11.16
CA ALA A 258 3.73 6.12 11.53
C ALA A 258 3.97 6.10 13.05
N ILE A 259 3.82 7.24 13.73
CA ILE A 259 3.89 7.32 15.20
C ILE A 259 2.77 6.49 15.84
N ALA A 260 1.53 6.61 15.36
CA ALA A 260 0.40 5.82 15.85
C ALA A 260 0.64 4.31 15.71
N LEU A 261 1.17 3.87 14.56
CA LEU A 261 1.57 2.48 14.33
C LEU A 261 2.70 2.04 15.29
N THR A 262 3.70 2.90 15.51
CA THR A 262 4.81 2.62 16.42
C THR A 262 4.31 2.47 17.86
N ILE A 263 3.40 3.35 18.31
CA ILE A 263 2.77 3.24 19.63
C ILE A 263 2.03 1.92 19.78
N LEU A 264 1.30 1.49 18.75
CA LEU A 264 0.64 0.20 18.75
C LEU A 264 1.64 -0.95 18.94
N PHE A 265 2.73 -0.98 18.17
CA PHE A 265 3.74 -2.04 18.26
C PHE A 265 4.46 -2.07 19.62
N VAL A 266 4.72 -0.92 20.23
CA VAL A 266 5.35 -0.84 21.56
C VAL A 266 4.41 -1.34 22.66
N LYS A 267 3.10 -1.04 22.53
CA LYS A 267 2.09 -1.44 23.53
C LYS A 267 1.51 -2.84 23.28
N ALA A 268 1.73 -3.42 22.11
CA ALA A 268 1.19 -4.74 21.77
C ALA A 268 1.82 -5.85 22.61
N GLU A 269 0.98 -6.63 23.27
CA GLU A 269 1.41 -7.79 24.03
C GLU A 269 1.78 -8.96 23.11
N LYS A 270 2.83 -9.69 23.46
CA LYS A 270 3.27 -10.85 22.70
C LYS A 270 2.18 -11.92 22.63
N GLY A 271 1.84 -12.35 21.42
CA GLY A 271 0.84 -13.41 21.18
C GLY A 271 -0.61 -12.93 21.05
N LYS A 272 -0.90 -11.64 21.20
CA LYS A 272 -2.21 -11.06 20.91
C LYS A 272 -2.22 -10.38 19.54
N PHE A 273 -3.32 -10.54 18.80
CA PHE A 273 -3.55 -9.84 17.55
C PHE A 273 -4.34 -8.56 17.83
N TYR A 274 -3.85 -7.44 17.31
CA TYR A 274 -4.49 -6.14 17.42
C TYR A 274 -4.87 -5.63 16.02
N PRO A 275 -6.06 -5.05 15.86
CA PRO A 275 -6.40 -4.36 14.61
C PRO A 275 -5.53 -3.11 14.48
N ALA A 276 -4.72 -3.04 13.42
CA ALA A 276 -3.79 -1.92 13.24
C ALA A 276 -4.49 -0.69 12.64
N MET A 277 -5.46 -0.91 11.74
CA MET A 277 -6.12 0.15 11.00
C MET A 277 -6.82 1.21 11.88
N PRO A 278 -7.54 0.91 12.98
CA PRO A 278 -8.13 1.94 13.84
C PRO A 278 -7.08 2.91 14.41
N PHE A 279 -5.92 2.41 14.82
CA PHE A 279 -4.84 3.23 15.37
C PHE A 279 -4.20 4.11 14.29
N ILE A 280 -3.93 3.53 13.12
CA ILE A 280 -3.35 4.24 11.98
C ILE A 280 -4.31 5.31 11.49
N SER A 281 -5.60 5.00 11.37
CA SER A 281 -6.63 5.95 10.96
C SER A 281 -6.76 7.12 11.95
N ALA A 282 -6.69 6.84 13.26
CA ALA A 282 -6.64 7.90 14.27
C ALA A 282 -5.40 8.79 14.07
N GLY A 283 -4.22 8.20 13.77
CA GLY A 283 -3.01 8.94 13.43
C GLY A 283 -3.17 9.83 12.19
N CYS A 284 -3.82 9.31 11.15
CA CYS A 284 -4.13 10.08 9.93
C CYS A 284 -5.04 11.28 10.22
N ILE A 285 -6.10 11.08 11.02
CA ILE A 285 -7.04 12.16 11.40
C ILE A 285 -6.33 13.22 12.27
N VAL A 286 -5.52 12.81 13.25
CA VAL A 286 -4.73 13.75 14.05
C VAL A 286 -3.79 14.55 13.16
N GLY A 287 -3.06 13.91 12.25
CA GLY A 287 -2.20 14.60 11.30
C GLY A 287 -2.96 15.57 10.39
N PHE A 288 -4.13 15.18 9.91
CA PHE A 288 -5.00 16.05 9.13
C PHE A 288 -5.46 17.29 9.92
N LEU A 289 -5.86 17.13 11.19
CA LEU A 289 -6.24 18.24 12.05
C LEU A 289 -5.06 19.20 12.31
N ILE A 290 -3.85 18.68 12.50
CA ILE A 290 -2.64 19.50 12.65
C ILE A 290 -2.38 20.29 11.36
N VAL A 291 -2.45 19.65 10.19
CA VAL A 291 -2.26 20.32 8.89
C VAL A 291 -3.32 21.39 8.69
N SER A 292 -4.60 21.09 8.95
CA SER A 292 -5.70 22.06 8.82
C SER A 292 -5.51 23.27 9.76
N GLY A 293 -5.01 23.03 10.99
CA GLY A 293 -4.68 24.12 11.91
C GLY A 293 -3.50 24.97 11.43
N LEU A 294 -2.47 24.37 10.86
CA LEU A 294 -1.34 25.11 10.28
C LEU A 294 -1.77 25.93 9.07
N VAL A 295 -2.58 25.36 8.20
CA VAL A 295 -3.14 26.04 7.03
C VAL A 295 -4.02 27.23 7.41
N TYR A 296 -4.77 27.13 8.52
CA TYR A 296 -5.56 28.26 9.04
C TYR A 296 -4.69 29.42 9.57
N LEU A 297 -3.46 29.14 9.98
CA LEU A 297 -2.51 30.14 10.49
C LEU A 297 -1.63 30.75 9.40
N LEU A 298 -1.54 30.13 8.22
CA LEU A 298 -0.82 30.62 7.04
C LEU A 298 -1.68 31.60 6.23
#